data_d727a3ac53fa5c2060e9f6e31c09b377
#
_entry.id   d727a3ac53fa5c2060e9f6e31c09b377
#
_cell.length_a   1.000
_cell.length_b   1.000
_cell.length_c   1.000
_cell.angle_alpha   90.00
_cell.angle_beta   90.00
_cell.angle_gamma   90.00
#
_symmetry.space_group_name_H-M   'P 1'
#
loop_
_entity.id
_entity.type
_entity.pdbx_description
1 polymer ?
#
loop_
_entity_poly.entity_id
_entity_poly.type
_entity_poly.pdbx_seq_one_letter_code
_entity_poly.pdbx_strand_id
1 'polypeptide(L)'
;MKIIRHRIFPLLTATAIFIGGTVSAAAPQSGQFYKTKMHKGTITVADIRRDHGPARMISTAFQGLINQETAECYLYLADHHVRQLDDTKRPFEILPLGEGRDPGLRSLFKAYADRVQNIYIWSPEEDWSWNMAVMLSAQHQGLPLTEELYARLTAETPWKGNVERLYGRWASKRDAYEWAMETIQPQCHPNILFTLGLRSDWTGNPWTLYDYAVASRGFAFWLDDADPEERSIIEEICRKGNFKPGAIVMGYAKSGDDLLYVTNRSNIGYVVSDYYANGSFWCSYPNKSFKQRPGKAVKAENGKIYVSVVFSDGDNVQFDQNALYAIWTEDTDRGAFPVGTTLCAGMQELNPFLLEWYYKHMSPNDELMAGPSGYQFIYGRDYSEEGYEKWLELNRRWLASAGFKTACFWHTSYGTDRFYRYAETAGLEGVFNGDDDVVLDYHDGVIIMNQGDHLVAEGDLYNNLAHRQGLLDPSRPHFLNVYPTAATYGYHGVARLKREAERLEKDFPGRFVFLMPKDNVATARKYYEAHPEHIPWKNKPQNK
;
A
#
# COMPACT_ATOMS: atom_id res chain seq x y z
N MET A 1 55.30 28.17 -43.55
CA MET A 1 55.38 28.60 -42.15
C MET A 1 54.12 29.45 -41.85
N LYS A 2 53.05 28.79 -41.32
CA LYS A 2 51.81 29.48 -40.91
C LYS A 2 51.61 29.21 -39.43
N ILE A 3 51.62 30.26 -38.66
CA ILE A 3 51.48 30.28 -37.22
C ILE A 3 49.99 30.17 -36.91
N ILE A 4 49.57 29.11 -36.19
CA ILE A 4 48.23 28.93 -35.68
C ILE A 4 48.18 29.55 -34.28
N ARG A 5 47.38 30.62 -34.12
CA ARG A 5 47.08 31.24 -32.83
C ARG A 5 45.98 30.47 -32.13
N HIS A 6 46.29 29.84 -31.01
CA HIS A 6 45.31 29.33 -30.07
C HIS A 6 44.63 30.47 -29.32
N ARG A 7 43.30 30.58 -29.44
CA ARG A 7 42.47 31.43 -28.57
C ARG A 7 42.18 30.63 -27.32
N ILE A 8 42.68 31.09 -26.21
CA ILE A 8 42.31 30.65 -24.86
C ILE A 8 41.01 31.39 -24.49
N PHE A 9 39.91 30.63 -24.28
CA PHE A 9 38.70 31.15 -23.64
C PHE A 9 38.88 31.06 -22.13
N PRO A 10 38.57 32.09 -21.37
CA PRO A 10 38.58 32.02 -19.92
C PRO A 10 37.31 31.25 -19.45
N LEU A 11 37.55 30.22 -18.67
CA LEU A 11 36.52 29.50 -17.91
C LEU A 11 36.01 30.46 -16.83
N LEU A 12 34.81 30.99 -16.97
CA LEU A 12 34.09 31.72 -15.93
C LEU A 12 33.48 30.67 -14.98
N THR A 13 34.18 30.37 -13.90
CA THR A 13 33.63 29.67 -12.75
C THR A 13 32.64 30.58 -12.05
N ALA A 14 31.36 30.39 -12.31
CA ALA A 14 30.30 31.01 -11.52
C ALA A 14 30.22 30.28 -10.17
N THR A 15 30.87 30.83 -9.16
CA THR A 15 30.69 30.40 -7.77
C THR A 15 29.32 30.94 -7.30
N ALA A 16 28.29 30.10 -7.33
CA ALA A 16 27.01 30.37 -6.70
C ALA A 16 27.22 30.40 -5.18
N ILE A 17 27.24 31.61 -4.61
CA ILE A 17 27.21 31.78 -3.16
C ILE A 17 25.78 31.46 -2.69
N PHE A 18 25.58 30.26 -2.20
CA PHE A 18 24.39 29.88 -1.44
C PHE A 18 24.41 30.63 -0.10
N ILE A 19 23.68 31.72 -0.01
CA ILE A 19 23.29 32.31 1.28
C ILE A 19 22.06 31.52 1.72
N GLY A 20 22.27 30.28 2.20
CA GLY A 20 21.25 29.49 2.81
C GLY A 20 21.00 29.95 4.24
N GLY A 21 19.90 30.64 4.45
CA GLY A 21 19.30 30.66 5.78
C GLY A 21 18.93 29.21 6.13
N THR A 22 19.71 28.57 6.99
CA THR A 22 19.43 27.22 7.50
C THR A 22 18.18 27.28 8.37
N VAL A 23 17.00 27.15 7.75
CA VAL A 23 15.85 26.59 8.46
C VAL A 23 16.20 25.12 8.64
N SER A 24 16.62 24.74 9.84
CA SER A 24 16.89 23.35 10.20
C SER A 24 15.62 22.56 9.97
N ALA A 25 15.53 21.88 8.84
CA ALA A 25 14.47 20.91 8.61
C ALA A 25 14.56 19.87 9.71
N ALA A 26 13.47 19.62 10.41
CA ALA A 26 13.42 18.62 11.46
C ALA A 26 13.90 17.28 10.89
N ALA A 27 14.82 16.61 11.61
CA ALA A 27 15.34 15.32 11.19
C ALA A 27 14.19 14.33 10.95
N PRO A 28 14.26 13.45 9.92
CA PRO A 28 13.24 12.44 9.65
C PRO A 28 12.96 11.62 10.92
N GLN A 29 11.70 11.38 11.23
CA GLN A 29 11.34 10.60 12.42
C GLN A 29 11.87 9.16 12.29
N SER A 30 12.34 8.59 13.38
CA SER A 30 12.92 7.24 13.44
C SER A 30 11.85 6.14 13.49
N GLY A 31 10.84 6.18 12.61
CA GLY A 31 9.80 5.16 12.45
C GLY A 31 9.99 4.35 11.17
N GLN A 32 9.21 3.29 10.99
CA GLN A 32 9.17 2.53 9.75
C GLN A 32 8.54 3.38 8.64
N PHE A 33 7.42 4.04 8.97
CA PHE A 33 6.74 4.98 8.13
C PHE A 33 6.90 6.41 8.66
N TYR A 34 6.72 7.39 7.78
CA TYR A 34 6.75 8.80 8.16
C TYR A 34 5.45 9.19 8.88
N LYS A 35 5.58 10.04 9.89
CA LYS A 35 4.45 10.57 10.68
C LYS A 35 4.49 12.09 10.71
N THR A 36 3.37 12.73 10.39
CA THR A 36 3.15 14.16 10.65
C THR A 36 2.58 14.36 12.05
N LYS A 37 2.61 15.58 12.55
CA LYS A 37 1.91 15.93 13.79
C LYS A 37 0.44 16.24 13.51
N MET A 38 -0.44 15.78 14.38
CA MET A 38 -1.85 16.13 14.28
C MET A 38 -2.05 17.64 14.55
N HIS A 39 -2.68 18.34 13.61
CA HIS A 39 -3.12 19.71 13.83
C HIS A 39 -4.22 19.77 14.89
N LYS A 40 -4.13 20.68 15.85
CA LYS A 40 -5.12 20.80 16.93
C LYS A 40 -6.27 21.76 16.62
N GLY A 41 -6.14 22.55 15.56
CA GLY A 41 -7.13 23.54 15.12
C GLY A 41 -8.09 23.03 14.05
N THR A 42 -8.76 23.97 13.42
CA THR A 42 -9.63 23.74 12.26
C THR A 42 -8.81 23.27 11.07
N ILE A 43 -9.24 22.21 10.41
CA ILE A 43 -8.60 21.67 9.21
C ILE A 43 -9.03 22.50 8.00
N THR A 44 -8.08 22.86 7.16
CA THR A 44 -8.39 23.47 5.85
C THR A 44 -8.66 22.35 4.84
N VAL A 45 -9.77 22.47 4.12
CA VAL A 45 -10.16 21.50 3.08
C VAL A 45 -10.18 22.18 1.72
N ALA A 46 -9.52 21.59 0.72
CA ALA A 46 -9.66 21.99 -0.67
C ALA A 46 -10.40 20.91 -1.46
N ASP A 47 -11.40 21.32 -2.23
CA ASP A 47 -12.14 20.44 -3.13
C ASP A 47 -11.49 20.43 -4.51
N ILE A 48 -10.79 19.34 -4.83
CA ILE A 48 -10.09 19.16 -6.10
C ILE A 48 -10.78 18.14 -7.02
N ARG A 49 -12.01 17.77 -6.74
CA ARG A 49 -12.77 16.81 -7.58
C ARG A 49 -12.99 17.30 -9.02
N ARG A 50 -12.88 18.62 -9.24
CA ARG A 50 -12.97 19.26 -10.57
C ARG A 50 -11.63 19.56 -11.21
N ASP A 51 -10.53 19.30 -10.53
CA ASP A 51 -9.18 19.46 -11.09
C ASP A 51 -8.84 18.24 -11.96
N HIS A 52 -8.12 18.46 -13.04
CA HIS A 52 -7.80 17.41 -14.02
C HIS A 52 -6.30 17.36 -14.31
N GLY A 53 -5.85 16.17 -14.76
CA GLY A 53 -4.47 15.96 -15.22
C GLY A 53 -3.42 16.43 -14.23
N PRO A 54 -2.42 17.20 -14.70
CA PRO A 54 -1.32 17.67 -13.85
C PRO A 54 -1.76 18.47 -12.63
N ALA A 55 -2.84 19.27 -12.74
CA ALA A 55 -3.32 20.08 -11.62
C ALA A 55 -3.72 19.25 -10.42
N ARG A 56 -4.35 18.09 -10.64
CA ARG A 56 -4.75 17.17 -9.57
C ARG A 56 -3.54 16.58 -8.84
N MET A 57 -2.52 16.15 -9.58
CA MET A 57 -1.26 15.63 -9.03
C MET A 57 -0.51 16.70 -8.24
N ILE A 58 -0.45 17.91 -8.80
CA ILE A 58 0.21 19.07 -8.16
C ILE A 58 -0.52 19.46 -6.88
N SER A 59 -1.86 19.39 -6.84
CA SER A 59 -2.64 19.65 -5.63
C SER A 59 -2.29 18.65 -4.52
N THR A 60 -2.09 17.38 -4.84
CA THR A 60 -1.68 16.39 -3.84
C THR A 60 -0.23 16.63 -3.39
N ALA A 61 0.71 16.92 -4.30
CA ALA A 61 2.07 17.30 -3.93
C ALA A 61 2.11 18.54 -3.04
N PHE A 62 1.27 19.54 -3.34
CA PHE A 62 1.16 20.75 -2.53
C PHE A 62 0.58 20.49 -1.14
N GLN A 63 -0.43 19.61 -1.02
CA GLN A 63 -0.90 19.14 0.27
C GLN A 63 0.25 18.54 1.09
N GLY A 64 1.11 17.73 0.45
CA GLY A 64 2.28 17.16 1.11
C GLY A 64 3.23 18.20 1.66
N LEU A 65 3.46 19.29 0.92
CA LEU A 65 4.27 20.41 1.38
C LEU A 65 3.62 21.13 2.59
N ILE A 66 2.31 21.40 2.51
CA ILE A 66 1.56 22.05 3.59
C ILE A 66 1.59 21.18 4.85
N ASN A 67 1.43 19.87 4.71
CA ASN A 67 1.35 18.93 5.81
C ASN A 67 2.71 18.40 6.30
N GLN A 68 3.82 18.85 5.76
CA GLN A 68 5.14 18.27 5.97
C GLN A 68 5.52 18.08 7.45
N GLU A 69 5.09 18.98 8.32
CA GLU A 69 5.29 18.84 9.77
C GLU A 69 3.99 18.58 10.53
N THR A 70 2.95 19.29 10.15
CA THR A 70 1.64 19.27 10.84
C THR A 70 0.53 19.12 9.82
N ALA A 71 -0.34 18.15 10.03
CA ALA A 71 -1.44 17.80 9.14
C ALA A 71 -2.61 18.79 9.26
N GLU A 72 -2.54 19.90 8.54
CA GLU A 72 -3.53 20.99 8.57
C GLU A 72 -4.39 21.09 7.31
N CYS A 73 -4.01 20.41 6.23
CA CYS A 73 -4.72 20.42 4.95
C CYS A 73 -5.24 19.03 4.58
N TYR A 74 -6.48 18.98 4.09
CA TYR A 74 -7.13 17.78 3.58
C TYR A 74 -7.74 18.04 2.21
N LEU A 75 -7.73 17.04 1.31
CA LEU A 75 -8.27 17.16 -0.04
C LEU A 75 -9.51 16.29 -0.25
N TYR A 76 -10.53 16.86 -0.84
CA TYR A 76 -11.62 16.10 -1.44
C TYR A 76 -11.27 15.72 -2.87
N LEU A 77 -10.89 14.46 -3.09
CA LEU A 77 -10.60 13.89 -4.39
C LEU A 77 -11.78 13.04 -4.93
N ALA A 78 -12.60 12.51 -4.01
CA ALA A 78 -13.78 11.71 -4.29
C ALA A 78 -14.80 11.86 -3.14
N ASP A 79 -16.04 11.40 -3.36
CA ASP A 79 -17.13 11.58 -2.38
C ASP A 79 -16.91 10.79 -1.08
N HIS A 80 -16.26 9.63 -1.14
CA HIS A 80 -15.92 8.88 0.07
C HIS A 80 -14.90 9.60 0.95
N HIS A 81 -14.03 10.47 0.42
CA HIS A 81 -13.12 11.29 1.22
C HIS A 81 -13.88 12.32 2.07
N VAL A 82 -15.03 12.82 1.57
CA VAL A 82 -15.91 13.68 2.39
C VAL A 82 -16.40 12.91 3.61
N ARG A 83 -16.95 11.70 3.42
CA ARG A 83 -17.43 10.85 4.52
C ARG A 83 -16.31 10.49 5.49
N GLN A 84 -15.13 10.15 5.00
CA GLN A 84 -13.97 9.82 5.85
C GLN A 84 -13.59 10.98 6.77
N LEU A 85 -13.56 12.21 6.25
CA LEU A 85 -13.28 13.39 7.07
C LEU A 85 -14.41 13.64 8.08
N ASP A 86 -15.67 13.56 7.67
CA ASP A 86 -16.84 13.72 8.54
C ASP A 86 -16.83 12.71 9.70
N ASP A 87 -16.40 11.47 9.44
CA ASP A 87 -16.29 10.43 10.47
C ASP A 87 -15.25 10.76 11.54
N THR A 88 -14.26 11.60 11.24
CA THR A 88 -13.28 12.05 12.23
C THR A 88 -13.88 12.97 13.28
N LYS A 89 -15.02 13.61 13.00
CA LYS A 89 -15.67 14.64 13.83
C LYS A 89 -14.79 15.85 14.15
N ARG A 90 -13.74 16.07 13.35
CA ARG A 90 -12.86 17.24 13.50
C ARG A 90 -13.49 18.47 12.85
N PRO A 91 -13.29 19.67 13.42
CA PRO A 91 -13.73 20.90 12.77
C PRO A 91 -12.90 21.16 11.51
N PHE A 92 -13.55 21.55 10.41
CA PHE A 92 -12.89 21.93 9.17
C PHE A 92 -13.56 23.12 8.49
N GLU A 93 -12.81 23.78 7.64
CA GLU A 93 -13.27 24.86 6.77
C GLU A 93 -12.90 24.54 5.33
N ILE A 94 -13.87 24.65 4.42
CA ILE A 94 -13.67 24.41 3.00
C ILE A 94 -13.23 25.72 2.34
N LEU A 95 -12.10 25.68 1.64
CA LEU A 95 -11.64 26.81 0.86
C LEU A 95 -12.65 27.15 -0.26
N PRO A 96 -12.95 28.44 -0.48
CA PRO A 96 -13.78 28.83 -1.60
C PRO A 96 -13.16 28.34 -2.92
N LEU A 97 -13.96 27.70 -3.75
CA LEU A 97 -13.50 27.25 -5.07
C LEU A 97 -13.12 28.46 -5.95
N GLY A 98 -11.98 28.35 -6.60
CA GLY A 98 -11.59 29.31 -7.64
C GLY A 98 -12.52 29.22 -8.85
N GLU A 99 -12.51 30.24 -9.69
CA GLU A 99 -13.24 30.24 -10.96
C GLU A 99 -12.41 29.61 -12.08
N GLY A 100 -13.09 29.06 -13.11
CA GLY A 100 -12.46 28.51 -14.31
C GLY A 100 -11.82 27.13 -14.14
N ARG A 101 -10.74 26.87 -14.88
CA ARG A 101 -10.07 25.57 -14.90
C ARG A 101 -9.25 25.34 -13.61
N ASP A 102 -9.28 24.10 -13.09
CA ASP A 102 -8.56 23.64 -11.91
C ASP A 102 -8.82 24.51 -10.67
N PRO A 103 -10.10 24.64 -10.25
CA PRO A 103 -10.48 25.60 -9.20
C PRO A 103 -9.93 25.24 -7.83
N GLY A 104 -9.66 23.95 -7.56
CA GLY A 104 -9.10 23.50 -6.30
C GLY A 104 -7.63 23.86 -6.12
N LEU A 105 -6.79 23.61 -7.15
CA LEU A 105 -5.38 24.02 -7.13
C LEU A 105 -5.23 25.53 -6.98
N ARG A 106 -6.09 26.31 -7.67
CA ARG A 106 -6.08 27.79 -7.57
C ARG A 106 -6.42 28.24 -6.15
N SER A 107 -7.39 27.61 -5.50
CA SER A 107 -7.76 27.90 -4.11
C SER A 107 -6.62 27.59 -3.15
N LEU A 108 -5.98 26.41 -3.32
CA LEU A 108 -4.81 26.04 -2.54
C LEU A 108 -3.66 27.02 -2.72
N PHE A 109 -3.32 27.37 -3.96
CA PHE A 109 -2.22 28.28 -4.23
C PHE A 109 -2.50 29.68 -3.65
N LYS A 110 -3.74 30.17 -3.77
CA LYS A 110 -4.14 31.44 -3.16
C LYS A 110 -4.00 31.43 -1.64
N ALA A 111 -4.33 30.31 -0.99
CA ALA A 111 -4.30 30.19 0.48
C ALA A 111 -2.88 29.97 1.04
N TYR A 112 -1.99 29.33 0.27
CA TYR A 112 -0.70 28.83 0.78
C TYR A 112 0.52 29.21 -0.08
N ALA A 113 0.40 30.21 -0.98
CA ALA A 113 1.52 30.63 -1.82
C ALA A 113 2.75 31.08 -1.02
N ASP A 114 2.56 31.56 0.20
CA ASP A 114 3.61 31.98 1.14
C ASP A 114 4.45 30.81 1.67
N ARG A 115 3.92 29.58 1.62
CA ARG A 115 4.65 28.35 1.97
C ARG A 115 5.59 27.89 0.86
N VAL A 116 5.41 28.38 -0.36
CA VAL A 116 6.18 27.99 -1.54
C VAL A 116 7.38 28.93 -1.71
N GLN A 117 8.60 28.42 -1.49
CA GLN A 117 9.84 29.19 -1.71
C GLN A 117 10.40 29.00 -3.11
N ASN A 118 10.18 27.84 -3.71
CA ASN A 118 10.71 27.46 -5.00
C ASN A 118 9.60 26.90 -5.91
N ILE A 119 9.69 27.18 -7.20
CA ILE A 119 8.87 26.52 -8.21
C ILE A 119 9.81 25.77 -9.15
N TYR A 120 9.56 24.46 -9.28
CA TYR A 120 10.28 23.56 -10.17
C TYR A 120 9.42 23.24 -11.38
N ILE A 121 9.82 23.77 -12.53
CA ILE A 121 9.08 23.59 -13.79
C ILE A 121 9.53 22.30 -14.45
N TRP A 122 8.60 21.40 -14.68
CA TRP A 122 8.80 20.11 -15.34
C TRP A 122 8.03 20.02 -16.66
N SER A 123 8.36 19.04 -17.50
CA SER A 123 7.68 18.79 -18.78
C SER A 123 7.17 17.36 -18.89
N PRO A 124 5.94 17.14 -19.39
CA PRO A 124 5.42 15.79 -19.68
C PRO A 124 6.22 15.00 -20.72
N GLU A 125 6.97 15.68 -21.59
CA GLU A 125 7.84 15.05 -22.59
C GLU A 125 9.09 14.40 -21.96
N GLU A 126 9.48 14.86 -20.77
CA GLU A 126 10.55 14.31 -19.95
C GLU A 126 9.98 13.83 -18.62
N ASP A 127 9.36 12.63 -18.60
CA ASP A 127 8.63 12.10 -17.45
C ASP A 127 9.46 12.03 -16.15
N TRP A 128 10.78 11.81 -16.28
CA TRP A 128 11.70 11.86 -15.15
C TRP A 128 11.82 13.26 -14.51
N SER A 129 11.60 14.33 -15.27
CA SER A 129 11.64 15.70 -14.74
C SER A 129 10.56 15.94 -13.67
N TRP A 130 9.43 15.22 -13.76
CA TRP A 130 8.40 15.23 -12.72
C TRP A 130 8.91 14.68 -11.38
N ASN A 131 9.54 13.51 -11.38
CA ASN A 131 10.08 12.92 -10.15
C ASN A 131 11.17 13.79 -9.52
N MET A 132 12.03 14.40 -10.36
CA MET A 132 13.03 15.38 -9.89
C MET A 132 12.35 16.60 -9.26
N ALA A 133 11.29 17.14 -9.88
CA ALA A 133 10.53 18.27 -9.37
C ALA A 133 9.85 17.93 -8.03
N VAL A 134 9.25 16.75 -7.89
CA VAL A 134 8.63 16.28 -6.64
C VAL A 134 9.66 16.16 -5.52
N MET A 135 10.80 15.52 -5.78
CA MET A 135 11.86 15.34 -4.77
C MET A 135 12.47 16.68 -4.34
N LEU A 136 12.77 17.58 -5.29
CA LEU A 136 13.28 18.92 -4.99
C LEU A 136 12.25 19.74 -4.20
N SER A 137 10.97 19.63 -4.57
CA SER A 137 9.88 20.30 -3.84
C SER A 137 9.81 19.84 -2.39
N ALA A 138 9.97 18.54 -2.15
CA ALA A 138 9.97 17.97 -0.81
C ALA A 138 11.14 18.47 0.06
N GLN A 139 12.32 18.64 -0.53
CA GLN A 139 13.52 19.06 0.20
C GLN A 139 13.61 20.58 0.40
N HIS A 140 13.09 21.39 -0.53
CA HIS A 140 13.35 22.83 -0.59
C HIS A 140 12.07 23.68 -0.57
N GLN A 141 11.02 23.23 0.06
CA GLN A 141 9.74 23.94 0.17
C GLN A 141 9.24 24.44 -1.20
N GLY A 142 9.23 23.52 -2.17
CA GLY A 142 8.91 23.81 -3.55
C GLY A 142 7.54 23.32 -3.99
N LEU A 143 7.15 23.75 -5.20
CA LEU A 143 5.96 23.27 -5.88
C LEU A 143 6.32 22.85 -7.32
N PRO A 144 5.99 21.59 -7.73
CA PRO A 144 6.24 21.14 -9.10
C PRO A 144 5.13 21.67 -10.02
N LEU A 145 5.46 22.55 -10.97
CA LEU A 145 4.49 23.12 -11.91
C LEU A 145 4.89 22.82 -13.37
N THR A 146 3.91 22.82 -14.27
CA THR A 146 4.15 23.00 -15.70
C THR A 146 4.26 24.50 -16.02
N GLU A 147 4.83 24.86 -17.19
CA GLU A 147 4.90 26.27 -17.63
C GLU A 147 3.51 26.92 -17.68
N GLU A 148 2.50 26.19 -18.19
CA GLU A 148 1.12 26.68 -18.25
C GLU A 148 0.57 27.01 -16.86
N LEU A 149 0.72 26.06 -15.90
CA LEU A 149 0.22 26.23 -14.54
C LEU A 149 0.96 27.33 -13.79
N TYR A 150 2.28 27.41 -13.97
CA TYR A 150 3.08 28.50 -13.41
C TYR A 150 2.58 29.87 -13.87
N ALA A 151 2.48 30.07 -15.19
CA ALA A 151 2.02 31.35 -15.75
C ALA A 151 0.62 31.72 -15.24
N ARG A 152 -0.30 30.74 -15.19
CA ARG A 152 -1.68 30.96 -14.76
C ARG A 152 -1.80 31.30 -13.27
N LEU A 153 -1.17 30.51 -12.41
CA LEU A 153 -1.28 30.70 -10.96
C LEU A 153 -0.62 32.01 -10.49
N THR A 154 0.55 32.36 -11.05
CA THR A 154 1.26 33.56 -10.66
C THR A 154 0.70 34.87 -11.26
N ALA A 155 -0.07 34.78 -12.35
CA ALA A 155 -0.83 35.92 -12.87
C ALA A 155 -1.99 36.33 -11.93
N GLU A 156 -2.56 35.39 -11.22
CA GLU A 156 -3.72 35.58 -10.33
C GLU A 156 -3.33 35.83 -8.88
N THR A 157 -2.30 35.14 -8.42
CA THR A 157 -1.81 35.24 -7.04
C THR A 157 -0.36 35.74 -7.06
N PRO A 158 -0.10 36.96 -6.56
CA PRO A 158 1.28 37.48 -6.49
C PRO A 158 2.17 36.55 -5.68
N TRP A 159 3.23 36.08 -6.30
CA TRP A 159 4.21 35.20 -5.68
C TRP A 159 5.64 35.67 -5.99
N LYS A 160 6.52 35.54 -5.02
CA LYS A 160 7.93 35.92 -5.14
C LYS A 160 8.79 34.81 -4.57
N GLY A 161 9.49 34.11 -5.41
CA GLY A 161 10.40 33.02 -5.04
C GLY A 161 11.30 32.65 -6.21
N ASN A 162 12.00 31.54 -6.11
CA ASN A 162 12.90 31.06 -7.15
C ASN A 162 12.18 30.16 -8.13
N VAL A 163 12.48 30.27 -9.41
CA VAL A 163 11.97 29.41 -10.46
C VAL A 163 13.13 28.69 -11.11
N GLU A 164 13.05 27.37 -11.16
CA GLU A 164 14.01 26.51 -11.82
C GLU A 164 13.31 25.59 -12.84
N ARG A 165 13.82 25.56 -14.07
CA ARG A 165 13.34 24.68 -15.15
C ARG A 165 14.16 23.43 -15.17
N LEU A 166 13.51 22.28 -15.05
CA LEU A 166 14.17 20.98 -14.94
C LEU A 166 14.24 20.24 -16.28
N TYR A 167 13.32 20.51 -17.21
CA TYR A 167 13.37 19.92 -18.53
C TYR A 167 14.59 20.44 -19.32
N GLY A 168 15.19 19.56 -20.13
CA GLY A 168 16.44 19.85 -20.85
C GLY A 168 17.69 19.97 -19.99
N ARG A 169 17.59 19.69 -18.66
CA ARG A 169 18.72 19.78 -17.74
C ARG A 169 19.66 18.58 -17.84
N TRP A 170 19.10 17.40 -18.08
CA TRP A 170 19.84 16.14 -18.20
C TRP A 170 19.71 15.59 -19.60
N ALA A 171 20.78 14.97 -20.10
CA ALA A 171 20.80 14.38 -21.45
C ALA A 171 19.95 13.12 -21.57
N SER A 172 19.74 12.41 -20.46
CA SER A 172 18.97 11.18 -20.41
C SER A 172 18.28 10.98 -19.05
N LYS A 173 17.34 10.04 -19.00
CA LYS A 173 16.71 9.56 -17.76
C LYS A 173 17.77 9.03 -16.77
N ARG A 174 18.76 8.27 -17.26
CA ARG A 174 19.87 7.78 -16.44
C ARG A 174 20.64 8.93 -15.78
N ASP A 175 21.04 9.94 -16.54
CA ASP A 175 21.80 11.08 -16.00
C ASP A 175 20.99 11.81 -14.91
N ALA A 176 19.69 11.93 -15.09
CA ALA A 176 18.81 12.54 -14.08
C ALA A 176 18.79 11.73 -12.78
N TYR A 177 18.63 10.40 -12.86
CA TYR A 177 18.62 9.57 -11.65
C TYR A 177 19.99 9.42 -11.01
N GLU A 178 21.08 9.36 -11.77
CA GLU A 178 22.44 9.39 -11.22
C GLU A 178 22.69 10.67 -10.42
N TRP A 179 22.32 11.82 -10.99
CA TRP A 179 22.38 13.09 -10.28
C TRP A 179 21.50 13.08 -9.01
N ALA A 180 20.28 12.55 -9.08
CA ALA A 180 19.37 12.49 -7.94
C ALA A 180 19.91 11.56 -6.82
N MET A 181 20.51 10.43 -7.18
CA MET A 181 21.15 9.54 -6.22
C MET A 181 22.33 10.19 -5.48
N GLU A 182 23.07 11.08 -6.16
CA GLU A 182 24.21 11.77 -5.55
C GLU A 182 23.80 12.97 -4.70
N THR A 183 22.78 13.72 -5.15
CA THR A 183 22.44 15.04 -4.56
C THR A 183 21.21 15.01 -3.68
N ILE A 184 20.19 14.22 -4.00
CA ILE A 184 18.90 14.20 -3.30
C ILE A 184 18.78 13.01 -2.34
N GLN A 185 19.13 11.80 -2.77
CA GLN A 185 18.93 10.57 -1.99
C GLN A 185 19.53 10.61 -0.57
N PRO A 186 20.72 11.22 -0.34
CA PRO A 186 21.26 11.35 1.03
C PRO A 186 20.40 12.17 1.99
N GLN A 187 19.48 12.98 1.46
CA GLN A 187 18.58 13.84 2.24
C GLN A 187 17.18 13.22 2.38
N CYS A 188 16.92 12.12 1.67
CA CYS A 188 15.61 11.46 1.66
C CYS A 188 15.36 10.65 2.93
N HIS A 189 14.09 10.31 3.15
CA HIS A 189 13.69 9.41 4.24
C HIS A 189 14.39 8.04 4.09
N PRO A 190 15.04 7.52 5.14
CA PRO A 190 15.93 6.35 5.03
C PRO A 190 15.19 5.01 4.84
N ASN A 191 13.87 4.98 4.94
CA ASN A 191 13.08 3.75 4.88
C ASN A 191 12.02 3.74 3.80
N ILE A 192 11.81 4.84 3.06
CA ILE A 192 10.67 4.94 2.13
C ILE A 192 11.16 5.36 0.75
N LEU A 193 10.86 4.52 -0.23
CA LEU A 193 10.95 4.80 -1.66
C LEU A 193 9.55 4.94 -2.26
N PHE A 194 9.46 5.62 -3.37
CA PHE A 194 8.22 5.76 -4.13
C PHE A 194 8.42 5.37 -5.58
N THR A 195 7.54 4.52 -6.12
CA THR A 195 7.39 4.31 -7.55
C THR A 195 6.12 5.03 -8.00
N LEU A 196 6.30 6.18 -8.68
CA LEU A 196 5.23 7.11 -8.99
C LEU A 196 5.32 7.61 -10.42
N GLY A 197 4.28 7.35 -11.22
CA GLY A 197 4.12 7.85 -12.59
C GLY A 197 3.17 9.04 -12.69
N LEU A 198 3.02 9.56 -13.90
CA LEU A 198 2.12 10.69 -14.16
C LEU A 198 0.64 10.30 -14.11
N ARG A 199 0.33 9.05 -14.40
CA ARG A 199 -1.02 8.48 -14.33
C ARG A 199 -0.93 6.96 -14.22
N SER A 200 -1.97 6.34 -13.71
CA SER A 200 -2.09 4.90 -13.73
C SER A 200 -2.39 4.39 -15.14
N ASP A 201 -1.68 3.34 -15.55
CA ASP A 201 -1.92 2.65 -16.81
C ASP A 201 -3.25 1.87 -16.80
N TRP A 202 -3.75 1.52 -15.60
CA TRP A 202 -5.01 0.78 -15.41
C TRP A 202 -6.26 1.63 -15.56
N THR A 203 -6.26 2.84 -15.00
CA THR A 203 -7.45 3.68 -14.96
C THR A 203 -7.30 4.98 -15.75
N GLY A 204 -6.07 5.35 -16.15
CA GLY A 204 -5.75 6.62 -16.77
C GLY A 204 -5.89 7.83 -15.83
N ASN A 205 -6.22 7.60 -14.55
CA ASN A 205 -6.35 8.66 -13.56
C ASN A 205 -4.99 9.12 -13.03
N PRO A 206 -4.83 10.40 -12.68
CA PRO A 206 -3.63 10.88 -11.99
C PRO A 206 -3.46 10.19 -10.64
N TRP A 207 -2.23 9.88 -10.29
CA TRP A 207 -1.88 9.29 -9.00
C TRP A 207 -2.08 10.28 -7.86
N THR A 208 -2.31 9.81 -6.66
CA THR A 208 -2.65 10.66 -5.51
C THR A 208 -1.68 10.59 -4.35
N LEU A 209 -0.76 9.64 -4.34
CA LEU A 209 0.21 9.38 -3.26
C LEU A 209 1.27 10.50 -3.10
N TYR A 210 1.30 11.49 -3.99
CA TYR A 210 2.32 12.55 -3.96
C TYR A 210 2.31 13.39 -2.69
N ASP A 211 1.17 13.49 -1.99
CA ASP A 211 1.10 14.18 -0.71
C ASP A 211 2.00 13.50 0.34
N TYR A 212 1.97 12.18 0.38
CA TYR A 212 2.80 11.43 1.32
C TYR A 212 4.26 11.40 0.88
N ALA A 213 4.54 11.31 -0.42
CA ALA A 213 5.89 11.36 -0.96
C ALA A 213 6.60 12.68 -0.64
N VAL A 214 5.92 13.81 -0.83
CA VAL A 214 6.45 15.13 -0.50
C VAL A 214 6.59 15.33 1.00
N ALA A 215 5.58 14.97 1.78
CA ALA A 215 5.62 15.12 3.23
C ALA A 215 6.75 14.31 3.85
N SER A 216 6.93 13.06 3.44
CA SER A 216 7.97 12.16 3.96
C SER A 216 9.38 12.47 3.44
N ARG A 217 9.50 13.29 2.40
CA ARG A 217 10.78 13.50 1.68
C ARG A 217 11.37 12.20 1.15
N GLY A 218 10.54 11.29 0.64
CA GLY A 218 10.99 10.01 0.10
C GLY A 218 11.66 10.17 -1.26
N PHE A 219 12.53 9.23 -1.61
CA PHE A 219 13.10 9.17 -2.96
C PHE A 219 12.07 8.58 -3.92
N ALA A 220 11.83 9.25 -5.06
CA ALA A 220 10.82 8.86 -6.02
C ALA A 220 11.41 8.50 -7.38
N PHE A 221 10.88 7.44 -8.01
CA PHE A 221 11.27 7.02 -9.35
C PHE A 221 10.04 6.53 -10.14
N TRP A 222 10.16 6.56 -11.48
CA TRP A 222 9.22 5.91 -12.39
C TRP A 222 10.02 5.20 -13.48
N LEU A 223 10.32 3.93 -13.22
CA LEU A 223 11.22 3.10 -14.02
C LEU A 223 10.56 1.75 -14.26
N ASP A 224 10.89 1.14 -15.40
CA ASP A 224 10.41 -0.16 -15.83
C ASP A 224 11.47 -1.24 -15.53
N ASP A 225 11.20 -2.13 -14.61
CA ASP A 225 12.11 -3.23 -14.27
C ASP A 225 12.14 -4.33 -15.35
N ALA A 226 11.22 -4.32 -16.31
CA ALA A 226 11.31 -5.16 -17.51
C ALA A 226 12.37 -4.65 -18.51
N ASP A 227 12.67 -3.33 -18.49
CA ASP A 227 13.76 -2.75 -19.26
C ASP A 227 15.09 -2.93 -18.52
N PRO A 228 16.13 -3.60 -19.14
CA PRO A 228 17.40 -3.87 -18.44
C PRO A 228 18.16 -2.61 -18.00
N GLU A 229 18.05 -1.51 -18.74
CA GLU A 229 18.71 -0.26 -18.39
C GLU A 229 18.01 0.40 -17.21
N GLU A 230 16.68 0.51 -17.24
CA GLU A 230 15.91 1.09 -16.14
C GLU A 230 15.97 0.20 -14.89
N ARG A 231 15.96 -1.14 -15.04
CA ARG A 231 16.20 -2.07 -13.93
C ARG A 231 17.54 -1.81 -13.23
N SER A 232 18.61 -1.59 -14.00
CA SER A 232 19.91 -1.31 -13.40
C SER A 232 19.92 -0.02 -12.58
N ILE A 233 19.12 0.98 -12.97
CA ILE A 233 18.95 2.21 -12.19
C ILE A 233 18.19 1.91 -10.89
N ILE A 234 17.13 1.09 -10.91
CA ILE A 234 16.40 0.68 -9.71
C ILE A 234 17.34 -0.04 -8.72
N GLU A 235 18.15 -0.99 -9.23
CA GLU A 235 19.13 -1.71 -8.40
C GLU A 235 20.16 -0.76 -7.76
N GLU A 236 20.59 0.27 -8.50
CA GLU A 236 21.50 1.28 -7.97
C GLU A 236 20.83 2.16 -6.91
N ILE A 237 19.60 2.59 -7.11
CA ILE A 237 18.80 3.34 -6.12
C ILE A 237 18.71 2.54 -4.83
N CYS A 238 18.35 1.26 -4.93
CA CYS A 238 18.23 0.38 -3.77
C CYS A 238 19.57 0.19 -3.04
N ARG A 239 20.66 0.02 -3.76
CA ARG A 239 22.00 -0.19 -3.20
C ARG A 239 22.60 1.07 -2.57
N LYS A 240 22.48 2.23 -3.23
CA LYS A 240 23.06 3.49 -2.77
C LYS A 240 22.29 4.10 -1.60
N GLY A 241 20.99 3.84 -1.49
CA GLY A 241 20.13 4.43 -0.46
C GLY A 241 20.41 3.94 0.96
N ASN A 242 21.21 2.89 1.13
CA ASN A 242 21.57 2.34 2.46
C ASN A 242 20.34 2.14 3.35
N PHE A 243 19.29 1.56 2.79
CA PHE A 243 18.02 1.36 3.45
C PHE A 243 18.12 0.38 4.62
N LYS A 244 17.39 0.68 5.69
CA LYS A 244 17.32 -0.20 6.86
C LYS A 244 16.40 -1.39 6.58
N PRO A 245 16.60 -2.52 7.27
CA PRO A 245 15.65 -3.63 7.21
C PRO A 245 14.22 -3.15 7.50
N GLY A 246 13.29 -3.61 6.68
CA GLY A 246 11.91 -3.15 6.73
C GLY A 246 11.62 -1.87 5.94
N ALA A 247 12.56 -1.39 5.15
CA ALA A 247 12.30 -0.33 4.17
C ALA A 247 11.24 -0.77 3.16
N ILE A 248 10.54 0.22 2.60
CA ILE A 248 9.40 0.00 1.71
C ILE A 248 9.52 0.79 0.42
N VAL A 249 8.97 0.22 -0.65
CA VAL A 249 8.55 0.98 -1.84
C VAL A 249 7.05 1.19 -1.75
N MET A 250 6.56 2.40 -1.99
CA MET A 250 5.15 2.74 -2.08
C MET A 250 4.79 3.19 -3.50
N GLY A 251 3.56 2.91 -3.92
CA GLY A 251 3.05 3.22 -5.25
C GLY A 251 2.57 1.97 -5.99
N TYR A 252 2.67 1.98 -7.31
CA TYR A 252 2.46 0.80 -8.15
C TYR A 252 3.39 0.88 -9.36
N ALA A 253 4.25 -0.12 -9.54
CA ALA A 253 5.27 -0.12 -10.59
C ALA A 253 4.66 -0.38 -11.99
N LYS A 254 5.41 -0.06 -13.04
CA LYS A 254 5.02 -0.39 -14.42
C LYS A 254 4.83 -1.90 -14.63
N SER A 255 5.66 -2.71 -14.00
CA SER A 255 5.60 -4.18 -14.02
C SER A 255 4.65 -4.76 -12.96
N GLY A 256 3.94 -3.92 -12.20
CA GLY A 256 3.11 -4.38 -11.08
C GLY A 256 3.95 -4.98 -9.95
N ASP A 257 3.61 -6.21 -9.54
CA ASP A 257 4.29 -6.88 -8.42
C ASP A 257 5.68 -7.42 -8.79
N ASP A 258 6.05 -7.46 -10.08
CA ASP A 258 7.35 -7.95 -10.52
C ASP A 258 8.52 -7.09 -10.02
N LEU A 259 8.26 -5.81 -9.69
CA LEU A 259 9.24 -4.95 -9.02
C LEU A 259 9.81 -5.60 -7.74
N LEU A 260 9.06 -6.44 -7.06
CA LEU A 260 9.50 -7.17 -5.87
C LEU A 260 10.71 -8.07 -6.13
N TYR A 261 10.85 -8.64 -7.33
CA TYR A 261 12.04 -9.43 -7.69
C TYR A 261 13.34 -8.62 -7.70
N VAL A 262 13.23 -7.31 -7.83
CA VAL A 262 14.38 -6.39 -7.76
C VAL A 262 14.58 -5.87 -6.34
N THR A 263 13.53 -5.31 -5.73
CA THR A 263 13.64 -4.59 -4.45
C THR A 263 13.86 -5.54 -3.26
N ASN A 264 13.27 -6.73 -3.28
CA ASN A 264 13.43 -7.72 -2.21
C ASN A 264 14.88 -8.21 -2.06
N ARG A 265 15.67 -8.25 -3.14
CA ARG A 265 17.12 -8.55 -3.07
C ARG A 265 17.90 -7.52 -2.25
N SER A 266 17.35 -6.34 -2.08
CA SER A 266 17.86 -5.28 -1.19
C SER A 266 17.11 -5.22 0.15
N ASN A 267 16.30 -6.25 0.49
CA ASN A 267 15.46 -6.33 1.69
C ASN A 267 14.45 -5.18 1.82
N ILE A 268 13.91 -4.72 0.69
CA ILE A 268 12.91 -3.66 0.61
C ILE A 268 11.60 -4.30 0.17
N GLY A 269 10.54 -4.16 0.97
CA GLY A 269 9.20 -4.65 0.67
C GLY A 269 8.36 -3.63 -0.07
N TYR A 270 7.09 -3.96 -0.29
CA TYR A 270 6.18 -3.18 -1.12
C TYR A 270 4.88 -2.86 -0.40
N VAL A 271 4.37 -1.66 -0.59
CA VAL A 271 3.04 -1.25 -0.16
C VAL A 271 2.34 -0.63 -1.37
N VAL A 272 1.45 -1.40 -1.98
CA VAL A 272 0.65 -0.96 -3.12
C VAL A 272 -0.25 0.19 -2.68
N SER A 273 -0.08 1.38 -3.28
CA SER A 273 -0.63 2.62 -2.71
C SER A 273 -0.78 3.78 -3.70
N ASP A 274 -0.78 3.52 -5.01
CA ASP A 274 -0.81 4.57 -6.05
C ASP A 274 -2.01 5.54 -5.94
N TYR A 275 -3.17 5.05 -5.54
CA TYR A 275 -4.38 5.86 -5.29
C TYR A 275 -4.61 6.17 -3.80
N TYR A 276 -3.68 5.84 -2.93
CA TYR A 276 -3.77 6.23 -1.54
C TYR A 276 -3.70 7.76 -1.44
N ALA A 277 -4.70 8.36 -0.82
CA ALA A 277 -4.90 9.80 -0.79
C ALA A 277 -4.88 10.34 0.64
N ASN A 278 -4.45 11.59 0.79
CA ASN A 278 -4.36 12.25 2.08
C ASN A 278 -3.47 11.51 3.09
N GLY A 279 -2.46 10.77 2.62
CA GLY A 279 -1.55 10.00 3.47
C GLY A 279 -0.81 10.88 4.48
N SER A 280 -0.40 12.08 4.06
CA SER A 280 0.23 13.10 4.90
C SER A 280 -0.69 13.63 6.03
N PHE A 281 -2.01 13.52 5.83
CA PHE A 281 -3.00 13.86 6.85
C PHE A 281 -3.28 12.66 7.77
N TRP A 282 -3.55 11.48 7.20
CA TRP A 282 -3.94 10.30 7.95
C TRP A 282 -2.83 9.77 8.84
N CYS A 283 -1.58 9.84 8.42
CA CYS A 283 -0.44 9.40 9.22
C CYS A 283 -0.25 10.23 10.51
N SER A 284 -0.92 11.37 10.67
CA SER A 284 -0.88 12.18 11.89
C SER A 284 -1.64 11.58 13.07
N TYR A 285 -2.55 10.64 12.80
CA TYR A 285 -3.34 10.01 13.85
C TYR A 285 -2.48 9.09 14.73
N PRO A 286 -2.77 9.00 16.04
CA PRO A 286 -2.01 8.15 16.94
C PRO A 286 -2.25 6.67 16.62
N ASN A 287 -1.18 5.89 16.64
CA ASN A 287 -1.28 4.44 16.52
C ASN A 287 -2.05 3.86 17.70
N LYS A 288 -2.88 2.86 17.43
CA LYS A 288 -3.64 2.10 18.43
C LYS A 288 -3.38 0.62 18.27
N SER A 289 -3.37 -0.09 19.38
CA SER A 289 -3.36 -1.55 19.35
C SER A 289 -4.78 -2.08 19.43
N PHE A 290 -5.05 -3.09 18.63
CA PHE A 290 -6.35 -3.74 18.54
C PHE A 290 -6.27 -5.19 19.02
N LYS A 291 -7.41 -5.78 19.31
CA LYS A 291 -7.53 -7.18 19.68
C LYS A 291 -8.78 -7.77 19.05
N GLN A 292 -8.63 -8.92 18.46
CA GLN A 292 -9.74 -9.77 18.09
C GLN A 292 -9.85 -10.94 19.07
N ARG A 293 -11.05 -11.51 19.21
CA ARG A 293 -11.18 -12.75 19.92
C ARG A 293 -10.37 -13.85 19.23
N PRO A 294 -9.84 -14.82 19.97
CA PRO A 294 -9.24 -16.01 19.37
C PRO A 294 -10.28 -16.81 18.58
N GLY A 295 -9.81 -17.69 17.72
CA GLY A 295 -10.65 -18.63 17.01
C GLY A 295 -11.43 -19.53 17.97
N LYS A 296 -12.70 -19.79 17.65
CA LYS A 296 -13.58 -20.69 18.41
C LYS A 296 -13.80 -21.97 17.63
N ALA A 297 -13.16 -23.03 18.07
CA ALA A 297 -13.33 -24.34 17.47
C ALA A 297 -14.77 -24.87 17.64
N VAL A 298 -15.34 -25.38 16.57
CA VAL A 298 -16.53 -26.25 16.62
C VAL A 298 -16.09 -27.72 16.67
N LYS A 299 -17.02 -28.63 16.95
CA LYS A 299 -16.74 -30.06 16.88
C LYS A 299 -16.64 -30.48 15.41
N ALA A 300 -15.48 -30.97 14.99
CA ALA A 300 -15.32 -31.55 13.66
C ALA A 300 -15.99 -32.89 13.56
N GLU A 301 -16.79 -33.08 12.51
CA GLU A 301 -17.58 -34.30 12.26
C GLU A 301 -17.19 -34.89 10.92
N ASN A 302 -17.12 -36.24 10.87
CA ASN A 302 -16.85 -36.94 9.62
C ASN A 302 -17.92 -36.62 8.57
N GLY A 303 -17.50 -36.55 7.33
CA GLY A 303 -18.36 -36.22 6.22
C GLY A 303 -18.66 -34.74 6.03
N LYS A 304 -18.22 -33.85 6.95
CA LYS A 304 -18.39 -32.41 6.81
C LYS A 304 -17.18 -31.72 6.20
N ILE A 305 -17.43 -30.63 5.50
CA ILE A 305 -16.42 -29.73 4.91
C ILE A 305 -16.58 -28.36 5.57
N TYR A 306 -15.56 -27.94 6.31
CA TYR A 306 -15.48 -26.66 6.97
C TYR A 306 -14.82 -25.67 6.01
N VAL A 307 -15.50 -24.56 5.72
CA VAL A 307 -15.08 -23.60 4.69
C VAL A 307 -14.95 -22.21 5.31
N SER A 308 -13.83 -21.57 5.09
CA SER A 308 -13.69 -20.13 5.30
C SER A 308 -13.68 -19.38 3.95
N VAL A 309 -14.10 -18.13 4.00
CA VAL A 309 -14.10 -17.23 2.85
C VAL A 309 -13.27 -16.02 3.20
N VAL A 310 -12.24 -15.73 2.41
CA VAL A 310 -11.31 -14.62 2.63
C VAL A 310 -11.34 -13.69 1.43
N PHE A 311 -11.78 -12.44 1.62
CA PHE A 311 -11.71 -11.41 0.58
C PHE A 311 -10.29 -10.90 0.39
N SER A 312 -9.89 -10.77 -0.88
CA SER A 312 -8.56 -10.35 -1.33
C SER A 312 -8.31 -8.83 -1.25
N ASP A 313 -7.13 -8.45 -1.70
CA ASP A 313 -6.62 -7.10 -2.02
C ASP A 313 -6.28 -6.23 -0.81
N GLY A 314 -6.22 -6.77 0.40
CA GLY A 314 -5.90 -6.01 1.60
C GLY A 314 -4.41 -5.66 1.79
N ASP A 315 -3.52 -6.05 0.90
CA ASP A 315 -2.16 -5.50 0.81
C ASP A 315 -2.15 -4.12 0.12
N ASN A 316 -3.23 -3.79 -0.59
CA ASN A 316 -3.42 -2.55 -1.33
C ASN A 316 -4.05 -1.46 -0.44
N VAL A 317 -3.24 -0.60 0.15
CA VAL A 317 -3.72 0.46 1.07
C VAL A 317 -4.72 1.40 0.39
N GLN A 318 -4.55 1.67 -0.91
CA GLN A 318 -5.53 2.44 -1.67
C GLN A 318 -6.86 1.71 -1.84
N PHE A 319 -6.86 0.39 -1.98
CA PHE A 319 -8.09 -0.40 -2.01
C PHE A 319 -8.80 -0.34 -0.66
N ASP A 320 -8.06 -0.54 0.43
CA ASP A 320 -8.58 -0.42 1.79
C ASP A 320 -9.21 0.96 2.03
N GLN A 321 -8.57 2.03 1.57
CA GLN A 321 -9.08 3.38 1.76
C GLN A 321 -10.30 3.71 0.89
N ASN A 322 -10.34 3.23 -0.33
CA ASN A 322 -11.31 3.69 -1.33
C ASN A 322 -12.45 2.66 -1.53
N ALA A 323 -12.19 1.60 -2.28
CA ALA A 323 -13.24 0.65 -2.68
C ALA A 323 -13.76 -0.16 -1.49
N LEU A 324 -12.88 -0.69 -0.64
CA LEU A 324 -13.31 -1.48 0.51
C LEU A 324 -14.09 -0.63 1.52
N TYR A 325 -13.64 0.61 1.77
CA TYR A 325 -14.38 1.54 2.63
C TYR A 325 -15.79 1.82 2.07
N ALA A 326 -15.92 2.05 0.75
CA ALA A 326 -17.22 2.25 0.11
C ALA A 326 -18.10 0.99 0.22
N ILE A 327 -17.55 -0.20 -0.03
CA ILE A 327 -18.25 -1.48 0.15
C ILE A 327 -18.77 -1.61 1.58
N TRP A 328 -17.92 -1.34 2.58
CA TRP A 328 -18.30 -1.46 3.99
C TRP A 328 -19.33 -0.44 4.45
N THR A 329 -19.41 0.72 3.82
CA THR A 329 -20.43 1.74 4.13
C THR A 329 -21.74 1.53 3.41
N GLU A 330 -21.75 0.88 2.26
CA GLU A 330 -22.91 0.79 1.38
C GLU A 330 -23.57 -0.61 1.34
N ASP A 331 -22.82 -1.68 1.67
CA ASP A 331 -23.35 -3.05 1.67
C ASP A 331 -24.19 -3.31 2.93
N THR A 332 -25.50 -3.31 2.76
CA THR A 332 -26.49 -3.56 3.84
C THR A 332 -26.54 -5.04 4.28
N ASP A 333 -26.01 -5.95 3.49
CA ASP A 333 -26.00 -7.39 3.79
C ASP A 333 -24.74 -7.84 4.53
N ARG A 334 -23.80 -6.93 4.75
CA ARG A 334 -22.58 -7.19 5.50
C ARG A 334 -22.91 -7.72 6.89
N GLY A 335 -22.20 -8.74 7.33
CA GLY A 335 -22.49 -9.46 8.58
C GLY A 335 -23.53 -10.59 8.47
N ALA A 336 -24.19 -10.78 7.32
CA ALA A 336 -25.15 -11.87 7.11
C ALA A 336 -24.48 -13.23 6.82
N PHE A 337 -23.15 -13.25 6.60
CA PHE A 337 -22.35 -14.45 6.30
C PHE A 337 -20.94 -14.29 6.90
N PRO A 338 -20.31 -15.39 7.40
CA PRO A 338 -18.98 -15.30 7.98
C PRO A 338 -17.91 -15.09 6.89
N VAL A 339 -17.12 -14.03 7.03
CA VAL A 339 -16.04 -13.68 6.10
C VAL A 339 -14.79 -13.18 6.80
N GLY A 340 -13.63 -13.40 6.21
CA GLY A 340 -12.39 -12.71 6.49
C GLY A 340 -12.17 -11.58 5.48
N THR A 341 -11.74 -10.43 5.94
CA THR A 341 -11.35 -9.30 5.10
C THR A 341 -9.89 -9.00 5.34
N THR A 342 -9.08 -9.08 4.28
CA THR A 342 -7.66 -8.74 4.36
C THR A 342 -7.46 -7.24 4.45
N LEU A 343 -6.47 -6.80 5.24
CA LEU A 343 -6.03 -5.41 5.40
C LEU A 343 -4.51 -5.36 5.51
N CYS A 344 -3.91 -4.29 5.03
CA CYS A 344 -2.50 -4.02 5.25
C CYS A 344 -2.23 -3.68 6.73
N ALA A 345 -1.39 -4.47 7.41
CA ALA A 345 -1.04 -4.17 8.80
C ALA A 345 -0.27 -2.85 8.95
N GLY A 346 0.38 -2.37 7.88
CA GLY A 346 1.04 -1.05 7.81
C GLY A 346 0.08 0.13 7.97
N MET A 347 -1.24 -0.07 7.79
CA MET A 347 -2.26 0.95 8.06
C MET A 347 -2.21 1.50 9.49
N GLN A 348 -1.65 0.76 10.44
CA GLN A 348 -1.42 1.27 11.79
C GLN A 348 -0.60 2.56 11.83
N GLU A 349 0.31 2.76 10.88
CA GLU A 349 1.06 4.01 10.76
C GLU A 349 0.56 4.89 9.62
N LEU A 350 0.22 4.29 8.49
CA LEU A 350 -0.23 5.03 7.30
C LEU A 350 -1.60 5.67 7.52
N ASN A 351 -2.57 4.90 8.05
CA ASN A 351 -3.92 5.38 8.31
C ASN A 351 -4.54 4.77 9.58
N PRO A 352 -4.04 5.14 10.76
CA PRO A 352 -4.54 4.59 12.03
C PRO A 352 -6.03 4.81 12.25
N PHE A 353 -6.56 5.93 11.71
CA PHE A 353 -7.99 6.25 11.78
C PHE A 353 -8.84 5.22 11.03
N LEU A 354 -8.44 4.86 9.81
CA LEU A 354 -9.20 3.92 8.98
C LEU A 354 -9.17 2.51 9.56
N LEU A 355 -8.03 2.06 10.10
CA LEU A 355 -7.95 0.79 10.78
C LEU A 355 -8.89 0.75 12.00
N GLU A 356 -8.91 1.82 12.81
CA GLU A 356 -9.86 1.94 13.92
C GLU A 356 -11.31 1.94 13.44
N TRP A 357 -11.58 2.60 12.32
CA TRP A 357 -12.90 2.64 11.70
C TRP A 357 -13.38 1.23 11.34
N TYR A 358 -12.54 0.41 10.69
CA TYR A 358 -12.87 -0.98 10.39
C TYR A 358 -13.19 -1.78 11.64
N TYR A 359 -12.37 -1.66 12.69
CA TYR A 359 -12.63 -2.33 13.96
C TYR A 359 -13.96 -1.94 14.60
N LYS A 360 -14.34 -0.67 14.50
CA LYS A 360 -15.62 -0.18 15.05
C LYS A 360 -16.85 -0.65 14.26
N HIS A 361 -16.65 -0.97 12.98
CA HIS A 361 -17.76 -1.37 12.11
C HIS A 361 -17.81 -2.88 11.83
N MET A 362 -16.96 -3.67 12.47
CA MET A 362 -17.04 -5.13 12.41
C MET A 362 -18.37 -5.64 12.95
N SER A 363 -18.97 -6.59 12.22
CA SER A 363 -20.06 -7.43 12.72
C SER A 363 -19.50 -8.67 13.46
N PRO A 364 -20.33 -9.44 14.16
CA PRO A 364 -19.91 -10.71 14.74
C PRO A 364 -19.43 -11.77 13.72
N ASN A 365 -19.78 -11.61 12.46
CA ASN A 365 -19.41 -12.50 11.35
C ASN A 365 -18.23 -11.96 10.50
N ASP A 366 -17.59 -10.86 10.93
CA ASP A 366 -16.41 -10.32 10.27
C ASP A 366 -15.13 -10.71 11.02
N GLU A 367 -14.09 -11.03 10.28
CA GLU A 367 -12.72 -11.11 10.76
C GLU A 367 -11.85 -10.16 9.95
N LEU A 368 -11.05 -9.33 10.61
CA LEU A 368 -9.98 -8.58 9.98
C LEU A 368 -8.69 -9.40 10.07
N MET A 369 -8.01 -9.56 8.96
CA MET A 369 -6.80 -10.36 8.86
C MET A 369 -5.75 -9.66 8.01
N ALA A 370 -4.48 -10.08 8.10
CA ALA A 370 -3.44 -9.48 7.30
C ALA A 370 -3.54 -9.91 5.84
N GLY A 371 -3.45 -8.93 4.94
CA GLY A 371 -3.15 -9.17 3.54
C GLY A 371 -1.73 -9.70 3.36
N PRO A 372 -1.34 -10.11 2.14
CA PRO A 372 0.01 -10.56 1.89
C PRO A 372 1.04 -9.42 2.08
N SER A 373 2.10 -9.59 2.82
CA SER A 373 2.44 -10.67 3.73
C SER A 373 2.34 -10.21 5.18
N GLY A 374 1.61 -9.12 5.43
CA GLY A 374 1.46 -8.49 6.74
C GLY A 374 1.56 -6.97 6.68
N TYR A 375 2.61 -6.35 7.23
CA TYR A 375 2.74 -4.88 7.21
C TYR A 375 3.23 -4.33 5.87
N GLN A 376 3.76 -5.19 5.02
CA GLN A 376 4.12 -4.94 3.63
C GLN A 376 4.10 -6.26 2.85
N PHE A 377 3.97 -6.18 1.54
CA PHE A 377 4.05 -7.31 0.64
C PHE A 377 5.50 -7.65 0.31
N ILE A 378 5.88 -8.91 0.44
CA ILE A 378 7.21 -9.43 0.09
C ILE A 378 7.13 -10.81 -0.56
N TYR A 379 8.15 -11.11 -1.38
CA TYR A 379 8.51 -12.47 -1.74
C TYR A 379 9.66 -12.93 -0.84
N GLY A 380 9.34 -13.60 0.25
CA GLY A 380 10.31 -13.94 1.30
C GLY A 380 11.57 -14.63 0.80
N ARG A 381 11.49 -15.40 -0.29
CA ARG A 381 12.61 -16.11 -0.92
C ARG A 381 13.74 -15.20 -1.42
N ASP A 382 13.42 -13.97 -1.81
CA ASP A 382 14.37 -13.05 -2.44
C ASP A 382 15.11 -12.17 -1.42
N TYR A 383 14.69 -12.17 -0.15
CA TYR A 383 15.40 -11.49 0.93
C TYR A 383 16.71 -12.20 1.27
N SER A 384 17.71 -11.44 1.74
CA SER A 384 18.85 -12.03 2.42
C SER A 384 18.40 -12.71 3.71
N GLU A 385 19.19 -13.67 4.21
CA GLU A 385 18.85 -14.39 5.44
C GLU A 385 18.69 -13.43 6.63
N GLU A 386 19.66 -12.53 6.83
CA GLU A 386 19.63 -11.52 7.89
C GLU A 386 18.46 -10.54 7.72
N GLY A 387 18.18 -10.12 6.46
CA GLY A 387 17.08 -9.22 6.16
C GLY A 387 15.72 -9.85 6.45
N TYR A 388 15.56 -11.13 6.11
CA TYR A 388 14.33 -11.87 6.37
C TYR A 388 14.04 -12.02 7.85
N GLU A 389 15.04 -12.38 8.68
CA GLU A 389 14.89 -12.47 10.13
C GLU A 389 14.44 -11.14 10.76
N LYS A 390 15.06 -10.05 10.34
CA LYS A 390 14.67 -8.71 10.81
C LYS A 390 13.26 -8.33 10.36
N TRP A 391 12.90 -8.70 9.14
CA TRP A 391 11.57 -8.48 8.63
C TRP A 391 10.52 -9.28 9.43
N LEU A 392 10.79 -10.54 9.74
CA LEU A 392 9.91 -11.39 10.57
C LEU A 392 9.63 -10.76 11.93
N GLU A 393 10.66 -10.23 12.60
CA GLU A 393 10.52 -9.57 13.90
C GLU A 393 9.64 -8.31 13.80
N LEU A 394 9.86 -7.48 12.78
CA LEU A 394 9.07 -6.28 12.53
C LEU A 394 7.62 -6.66 12.21
N ASN A 395 7.40 -7.59 11.30
CA ASN A 395 6.08 -8.04 10.87
C ASN A 395 5.26 -8.59 12.05
N ARG A 396 5.87 -9.41 12.91
CA ARG A 396 5.23 -9.92 14.12
C ARG A 396 4.71 -8.80 15.02
N ARG A 397 5.47 -7.74 15.20
CA ARG A 397 5.06 -6.57 15.99
C ARG A 397 3.84 -5.87 15.40
N TRP A 398 3.83 -5.69 14.08
CA TRP A 398 2.72 -5.06 13.37
C TRP A 398 1.45 -5.90 13.41
N LEU A 399 1.56 -7.20 13.14
CA LEU A 399 0.45 -8.14 13.20
C LEU A 399 -0.16 -8.18 14.61
N ALA A 400 0.67 -8.28 15.64
CA ALA A 400 0.22 -8.28 17.03
C ALA A 400 -0.48 -6.97 17.41
N SER A 401 0.07 -5.82 17.00
CA SER A 401 -0.49 -4.51 17.27
C SER A 401 -1.78 -4.26 16.49
N ALA A 402 -1.86 -4.74 15.24
CA ALA A 402 -3.09 -4.73 14.46
C ALA A 402 -4.16 -5.69 15.01
N GLY A 403 -3.79 -6.64 15.86
CA GLY A 403 -4.72 -7.59 16.47
C GLY A 403 -5.18 -8.71 15.54
N PHE A 404 -4.45 -8.93 14.44
CA PHE A 404 -4.77 -9.98 13.48
C PHE A 404 -4.47 -11.36 14.06
N LYS A 405 -5.29 -12.35 13.70
CA LYS A 405 -5.16 -13.75 14.13
C LYS A 405 -4.76 -14.66 12.99
N THR A 406 -5.01 -14.23 11.78
CA THR A 406 -4.70 -14.93 10.54
C THR A 406 -4.09 -13.97 9.53
N ALA A 407 -3.36 -14.50 8.57
CA ALA A 407 -2.76 -13.73 7.47
C ALA A 407 -2.72 -14.55 6.18
N CYS A 408 -2.68 -13.83 5.05
CA CYS A 408 -2.24 -14.39 3.77
C CYS A 408 -0.74 -14.23 3.60
N PHE A 409 -0.07 -15.20 2.98
CA PHE A 409 1.36 -15.13 2.65
C PHE A 409 1.62 -15.84 1.32
N TRP A 410 2.17 -15.11 0.34
CA TRP A 410 2.31 -15.57 -1.04
C TRP A 410 3.76 -15.69 -1.46
N HIS A 411 3.98 -16.43 -2.58
CA HIS A 411 5.27 -16.54 -3.28
C HIS A 411 6.46 -16.98 -2.40
N THR A 412 6.23 -18.06 -1.66
CA THR A 412 7.24 -18.69 -0.82
C THR A 412 7.76 -20.01 -1.38
N SER A 413 7.29 -20.39 -2.57
CA SER A 413 7.37 -21.74 -3.15
C SER A 413 8.78 -22.28 -3.44
N TYR A 414 9.83 -21.49 -3.27
CA TYR A 414 11.21 -21.99 -3.41
C TYR A 414 11.89 -22.22 -2.07
N GLY A 415 11.25 -22.97 -1.20
CA GLY A 415 11.76 -23.36 0.10
C GLY A 415 10.69 -23.17 1.17
N THR A 416 10.05 -24.24 1.52
CA THR A 416 9.09 -24.37 2.62
C THR A 416 9.65 -23.86 3.93
N ASP A 417 10.99 -23.83 4.11
CA ASP A 417 11.67 -23.35 5.30
C ASP A 417 11.28 -21.91 5.68
N ARG A 418 11.38 -20.96 4.74
CA ARG A 418 11.04 -19.55 5.02
C ARG A 418 9.56 -19.35 5.33
N PHE A 419 8.70 -20.13 4.71
CA PHE A 419 7.29 -20.11 4.98
C PHE A 419 6.97 -20.65 6.39
N TYR A 420 7.59 -21.75 6.79
CA TYR A 420 7.42 -22.27 8.14
C TYR A 420 7.95 -21.30 9.21
N ARG A 421 9.10 -20.68 8.97
CA ARG A 421 9.64 -19.63 9.85
C ARG A 421 8.71 -18.43 9.98
N TYR A 422 8.04 -18.03 8.88
CA TYR A 422 6.98 -17.02 8.97
C TYR A 422 5.84 -17.50 9.87
N ALA A 423 5.32 -18.69 9.65
CA ALA A 423 4.23 -19.24 10.45
C ALA A 423 4.59 -19.32 11.95
N GLU A 424 5.81 -19.78 12.28
CA GLU A 424 6.33 -19.89 13.65
C GLU A 424 6.48 -18.53 14.34
N THR A 425 6.96 -17.53 13.62
CA THR A 425 7.36 -16.23 14.20
C THR A 425 6.24 -15.20 14.18
N ALA A 426 5.27 -15.29 13.28
CA ALA A 426 4.23 -14.28 13.09
C ALA A 426 3.27 -14.13 14.28
N GLY A 427 3.20 -15.11 15.19
CA GLY A 427 2.30 -15.11 16.36
C GLY A 427 0.82 -15.22 15.96
N LEU A 428 0.55 -15.86 14.84
CA LEU A 428 -0.78 -16.09 14.27
C LEU A 428 -1.33 -17.47 14.66
N GLU A 429 -2.64 -17.62 14.56
CA GLU A 429 -3.32 -18.89 14.73
C GLU A 429 -3.36 -19.71 13.44
N GLY A 430 -3.32 -19.02 12.28
CA GLY A 430 -3.33 -19.63 10.96
C GLY A 430 -2.77 -18.73 9.88
N VAL A 431 -2.22 -19.36 8.83
CA VAL A 431 -1.68 -18.70 7.65
C VAL A 431 -2.31 -19.31 6.40
N PHE A 432 -2.80 -18.46 5.51
CA PHE A 432 -3.34 -18.85 4.22
C PHE A 432 -2.27 -18.66 3.15
N ASN A 433 -1.81 -19.78 2.59
CA ASN A 433 -0.73 -19.81 1.61
C ASN A 433 -1.29 -19.64 0.19
N GLY A 434 -0.77 -18.66 -0.55
CA GLY A 434 -1.10 -18.45 -1.95
C GLY A 434 -0.39 -19.37 -2.94
N ASP A 435 0.59 -20.15 -2.47
CA ASP A 435 1.32 -21.09 -3.30
C ASP A 435 0.67 -22.48 -3.26
N ASP A 436 0.73 -23.21 -4.38
CA ASP A 436 0.09 -24.53 -4.51
C ASP A 436 0.82 -25.65 -3.78
N ASP A 437 2.02 -25.40 -3.26
CA ASP A 437 2.88 -26.44 -2.68
C ASP A 437 2.38 -26.97 -1.33
N VAL A 438 1.70 -26.15 -0.52
CA VAL A 438 1.14 -26.53 0.77
C VAL A 438 -0.36 -26.38 0.77
N VAL A 439 -1.08 -27.49 0.64
CA VAL A 439 -2.54 -27.50 0.63
C VAL A 439 -3.12 -27.34 2.04
N LEU A 440 -2.57 -28.07 3.00
CA LEU A 440 -2.95 -28.01 4.41
C LEU A 440 -1.86 -28.67 5.26
N ASP A 441 -1.43 -27.98 6.32
CA ASP A 441 -0.49 -28.52 7.31
C ASP A 441 -0.80 -27.99 8.71
N TYR A 442 -0.25 -28.65 9.72
CA TYR A 442 -0.25 -28.23 11.11
C TYR A 442 1.18 -28.23 11.61
N HIS A 443 1.72 -27.03 11.87
CA HIS A 443 3.11 -26.83 12.24
C HIS A 443 3.21 -25.91 13.47
N ASP A 444 3.82 -26.42 14.55
CA ASP A 444 4.05 -25.70 15.81
C ASP A 444 2.84 -24.90 16.35
N GLY A 445 1.66 -25.48 16.28
CA GLY A 445 0.43 -24.85 16.76
C GLY A 445 -0.26 -23.95 15.76
N VAL A 446 0.33 -23.73 14.58
CA VAL A 446 -0.24 -22.93 13.49
C VAL A 446 -0.85 -23.83 12.41
N ILE A 447 -2.03 -23.49 11.97
CA ILE A 447 -2.63 -24.10 10.79
C ILE A 447 -2.16 -23.34 9.55
N ILE A 448 -1.61 -24.09 8.60
CA ILE A 448 -1.28 -23.63 7.27
C ILE A 448 -2.33 -24.18 6.32
N MET A 449 -3.01 -23.32 5.59
CA MET A 449 -4.07 -23.70 4.67
C MET A 449 -3.84 -23.00 3.33
N ASN A 450 -4.04 -23.72 2.21
CA ASN A 450 -4.06 -23.04 0.92
C ASN A 450 -5.17 -21.97 0.90
N GLN A 451 -4.91 -20.83 0.31
CA GLN A 451 -5.92 -19.77 0.18
C GLN A 451 -7.17 -20.22 -0.59
N GLY A 452 -7.07 -21.28 -1.37
CA GLY A 452 -8.14 -21.83 -2.17
C GLY A 452 -8.25 -21.17 -3.55
N ASP A 453 -9.26 -21.61 -4.31
CA ASP A 453 -9.48 -21.09 -5.65
C ASP A 453 -9.97 -19.65 -5.61
N HIS A 454 -9.48 -18.85 -6.56
CA HIS A 454 -10.00 -17.51 -6.80
C HIS A 454 -11.43 -17.61 -7.34
N LEU A 455 -12.34 -16.94 -6.67
CA LEU A 455 -13.72 -16.82 -7.12
C LEU A 455 -13.85 -15.47 -7.86
N VAL A 456 -14.06 -15.53 -9.17
CA VAL A 456 -14.06 -14.34 -10.04
C VAL A 456 -15.44 -14.02 -10.61
N ALA A 457 -16.42 -14.91 -10.48
CA ALA A 457 -17.77 -14.73 -10.98
C ALA A 457 -18.82 -15.23 -9.99
N GLU A 458 -20.05 -14.71 -10.08
CA GLU A 458 -21.20 -15.23 -9.34
C GLU A 458 -21.46 -16.69 -9.73
N GLY A 459 -21.66 -17.53 -8.74
CA GLY A 459 -21.80 -18.99 -8.89
C GLY A 459 -20.52 -19.77 -8.68
N ASP A 460 -19.36 -19.14 -8.63
CA ASP A 460 -18.07 -19.83 -8.47
C ASP A 460 -17.96 -20.54 -7.13
N LEU A 461 -18.47 -19.97 -6.04
CA LEU A 461 -18.48 -20.61 -4.73
C LEU A 461 -19.24 -21.95 -4.79
N TYR A 462 -20.45 -21.92 -5.35
CA TYR A 462 -21.26 -23.11 -5.49
C TYR A 462 -20.58 -24.14 -6.38
N ASN A 463 -20.13 -23.75 -7.58
CA ASN A 463 -19.53 -24.66 -8.56
C ASN A 463 -18.24 -25.31 -8.02
N ASN A 464 -17.38 -24.52 -7.38
CA ASN A 464 -16.14 -24.99 -6.79
C ASN A 464 -16.40 -26.01 -5.67
N LEU A 465 -17.25 -25.68 -4.70
CA LEU A 465 -17.50 -26.55 -3.56
C LEU A 465 -18.34 -27.78 -3.94
N ALA A 466 -19.31 -27.66 -4.86
CA ALA A 466 -20.08 -28.79 -5.38
C ALA A 466 -19.20 -29.80 -6.11
N HIS A 467 -18.18 -29.33 -6.85
CA HIS A 467 -17.20 -30.22 -7.47
C HIS A 467 -16.29 -30.87 -6.43
N ARG A 468 -15.68 -30.08 -5.53
CA ARG A 468 -14.73 -30.59 -4.54
C ARG A 468 -15.33 -31.62 -3.58
N GLN A 469 -16.59 -31.44 -3.16
CA GLN A 469 -17.22 -32.37 -2.22
C GLN A 469 -17.26 -33.83 -2.71
N GLY A 470 -17.35 -34.05 -4.02
CA GLY A 470 -17.31 -35.35 -4.64
C GLY A 470 -15.93 -36.04 -4.64
N LEU A 471 -14.87 -35.26 -4.45
CA LEU A 471 -13.48 -35.73 -4.43
C LEU A 471 -12.95 -35.99 -3.02
N LEU A 472 -13.66 -35.52 -1.99
CA LEU A 472 -13.20 -35.55 -0.60
C LEU A 472 -13.75 -36.80 0.14
N ASP A 473 -12.85 -37.49 0.84
CA ASP A 473 -13.16 -38.68 1.63
C ASP A 473 -14.21 -38.38 2.72
N PRO A 474 -15.41 -39.00 2.67
CA PRO A 474 -16.46 -38.74 3.66
C PRO A 474 -16.19 -39.36 5.03
N SER A 475 -15.15 -40.18 5.18
CA SER A 475 -14.80 -40.81 6.47
C SER A 475 -14.13 -39.86 7.46
N ARG A 476 -13.79 -38.65 7.04
CA ARG A 476 -13.15 -37.62 7.86
C ARG A 476 -13.67 -36.23 7.54
N PRO A 477 -13.45 -35.22 8.44
CA PRO A 477 -13.72 -33.82 8.12
C PRO A 477 -12.66 -33.26 7.19
N HIS A 478 -13.02 -32.20 6.44
CA HIS A 478 -12.12 -31.46 5.58
C HIS A 478 -12.19 -29.98 5.91
N PHE A 479 -11.07 -29.28 5.71
CA PHE A 479 -10.93 -27.85 5.99
C PHE A 479 -10.42 -27.16 4.72
N LEU A 480 -11.19 -26.20 4.22
CA LEU A 480 -10.93 -25.50 2.98
C LEU A 480 -11.03 -23.99 3.19
N ASN A 481 -10.40 -23.24 2.31
CA ASN A 481 -10.64 -21.82 2.13
C ASN A 481 -11.01 -21.56 0.67
N VAL A 482 -11.72 -20.46 0.42
CA VAL A 482 -11.96 -19.89 -0.89
C VAL A 482 -11.65 -18.40 -0.86
N TYR A 483 -11.23 -17.86 -1.99
CA TYR A 483 -10.65 -16.54 -2.08
C TYR A 483 -11.36 -15.68 -3.15
N PRO A 484 -12.56 -15.13 -2.82
CA PRO A 484 -13.26 -14.24 -3.76
C PRO A 484 -12.46 -12.95 -3.98
N THR A 485 -12.35 -12.55 -5.24
CA THR A 485 -11.78 -11.24 -5.56
C THR A 485 -12.73 -10.14 -5.12
N ALA A 486 -12.20 -9.14 -4.45
CA ALA A 486 -13.01 -8.02 -4.00
C ALA A 486 -13.67 -7.26 -5.16
N ALA A 487 -13.04 -7.21 -6.33
CA ALA A 487 -13.60 -6.59 -7.54
C ALA A 487 -14.91 -7.25 -7.99
N THR A 488 -15.03 -8.57 -7.90
CA THR A 488 -16.21 -9.32 -8.36
C THR A 488 -17.30 -9.43 -7.31
N TYR A 489 -16.89 -9.71 -6.06
CA TYR A 489 -17.83 -9.91 -4.95
C TYR A 489 -18.03 -8.66 -4.10
N GLY A 490 -17.37 -7.52 -4.39
CA GLY A 490 -17.30 -6.36 -3.54
C GLY A 490 -18.68 -5.84 -3.10
N TYR A 491 -19.39 -5.20 -4.00
CA TYR A 491 -20.74 -4.72 -3.69
C TYR A 491 -21.71 -5.90 -3.67
N HIS A 492 -22.45 -6.05 -2.56
CA HIS A 492 -23.39 -7.16 -2.31
C HIS A 492 -22.73 -8.56 -2.33
N GLY A 493 -21.41 -8.63 -2.14
CA GLY A 493 -20.66 -9.88 -2.17
C GLY A 493 -21.09 -10.84 -1.08
N VAL A 494 -21.36 -10.32 0.12
CA VAL A 494 -21.84 -11.13 1.26
C VAL A 494 -23.19 -11.75 0.96
N ALA A 495 -24.12 -11.02 0.35
CA ALA A 495 -25.42 -11.56 -0.05
C ALA A 495 -25.31 -12.65 -1.14
N ARG A 496 -24.37 -12.47 -2.08
CA ARG A 496 -24.09 -13.48 -3.13
C ARG A 496 -23.54 -14.76 -2.50
N LEU A 497 -22.52 -14.67 -1.68
CA LEU A 497 -21.94 -15.81 -0.96
C LEU A 497 -22.99 -16.56 -0.13
N LYS A 498 -23.86 -15.84 0.55
CA LYS A 498 -24.95 -16.42 1.34
C LYS A 498 -25.93 -17.21 0.46
N ARG A 499 -26.38 -16.65 -0.68
CA ARG A 499 -27.29 -17.36 -1.62
C ARG A 499 -26.63 -18.62 -2.17
N GLU A 500 -25.36 -18.59 -2.50
CA GLU A 500 -24.64 -19.76 -3.01
C GLU A 500 -24.48 -20.83 -1.92
N ALA A 501 -24.21 -20.43 -0.67
CA ALA A 501 -24.16 -21.33 0.48
C ALA A 501 -25.53 -21.95 0.78
N GLU A 502 -26.62 -21.20 0.68
CA GLU A 502 -28.00 -21.73 0.82
C GLU A 502 -28.33 -22.74 -0.29
N ARG A 503 -27.84 -22.52 -1.50
CA ARG A 503 -27.96 -23.51 -2.58
C ARG A 503 -27.15 -24.77 -2.31
N LEU A 504 -25.93 -24.65 -1.79
CA LEU A 504 -25.11 -25.79 -1.38
C LEU A 504 -25.81 -26.60 -0.27
N GLU A 505 -26.40 -25.94 0.73
CA GLU A 505 -27.14 -26.63 1.80
C GLU A 505 -28.36 -27.35 1.26
N LYS A 506 -29.06 -26.82 0.27
CA LYS A 506 -30.19 -27.47 -0.38
C LYS A 506 -29.77 -28.72 -1.15
N ASP A 507 -28.68 -28.66 -1.91
CA ASP A 507 -28.27 -29.73 -2.82
C ASP A 507 -27.40 -30.78 -2.08
N PHE A 508 -26.73 -30.42 -0.99
CA PHE A 508 -25.85 -31.25 -0.17
C PHE A 508 -26.13 -31.03 1.33
N PRO A 509 -27.30 -31.43 1.86
CA PRO A 509 -27.73 -31.10 3.22
C PRO A 509 -26.72 -31.49 4.30
N GLY A 510 -26.32 -30.54 5.14
CA GLY A 510 -25.41 -30.74 6.27
C GLY A 510 -23.95 -31.03 5.89
N ARG A 511 -23.59 -30.95 4.59
CA ARG A 511 -22.24 -31.25 4.11
C ARG A 511 -21.26 -30.11 4.37
N PHE A 512 -21.69 -28.87 4.27
CA PHE A 512 -20.84 -27.69 4.40
C PHE A 512 -21.11 -26.94 5.69
N VAL A 513 -20.03 -26.41 6.30
CA VAL A 513 -20.08 -25.57 7.50
C VAL A 513 -19.22 -24.35 7.24
N PHE A 514 -19.85 -23.19 7.05
CA PHE A 514 -19.13 -21.94 6.82
C PHE A 514 -18.74 -21.30 8.15
N LEU A 515 -17.46 -20.94 8.28
CA LEU A 515 -16.85 -20.38 9.48
C LEU A 515 -16.00 -19.17 9.13
N MET A 516 -15.82 -18.24 10.09
CA MET A 516 -14.76 -17.25 9.93
C MET A 516 -13.39 -17.92 9.83
N PRO A 517 -12.41 -17.32 9.13
CA PRO A 517 -11.07 -17.92 8.96
C PRO A 517 -10.44 -18.41 10.26
N LYS A 518 -10.43 -17.59 11.32
CA LYS A 518 -9.90 -17.97 12.64
C LYS A 518 -10.66 -19.13 13.30
N ASP A 519 -11.98 -19.24 13.08
CA ASP A 519 -12.79 -20.32 13.64
C ASP A 519 -12.57 -21.63 12.87
N ASN A 520 -12.40 -21.55 11.54
CA ASN A 520 -12.02 -22.69 10.71
C ASN A 520 -10.63 -23.22 11.10
N VAL A 521 -9.66 -22.32 11.24
CA VAL A 521 -8.31 -22.60 11.71
C VAL A 521 -8.33 -23.26 13.10
N ALA A 522 -9.07 -22.70 14.06
CA ALA A 522 -9.18 -23.28 15.41
C ALA A 522 -9.82 -24.68 15.39
N THR A 523 -10.80 -24.90 14.50
CA THR A 523 -11.47 -26.20 14.33
C THR A 523 -10.51 -27.22 13.72
N ALA A 524 -9.77 -26.85 12.69
CA ALA A 524 -8.75 -27.68 12.07
C ALA A 524 -7.64 -28.05 13.06
N ARG A 525 -7.13 -27.07 13.82
CA ARG A 525 -6.11 -27.29 14.85
C ARG A 525 -6.55 -28.33 15.86
N LYS A 526 -7.71 -28.13 16.47
CA LYS A 526 -8.25 -29.08 17.46
C LYS A 526 -8.42 -30.47 16.90
N TYR A 527 -8.80 -30.61 15.64
CA TYR A 527 -8.92 -31.90 14.98
C TYR A 527 -7.57 -32.55 14.74
N TYR A 528 -6.58 -31.84 14.21
CA TYR A 528 -5.26 -32.39 13.92
C TYR A 528 -4.41 -32.65 15.18
N GLU A 529 -4.64 -31.94 16.27
CA GLU A 529 -4.08 -32.26 17.59
C GLU A 529 -4.54 -33.64 18.07
N ALA A 530 -5.80 -33.99 17.80
CA ALA A 530 -6.37 -35.30 18.15
C ALA A 530 -6.07 -36.39 17.11
N HIS A 531 -5.80 -36.03 15.86
CA HIS A 531 -5.62 -36.92 14.71
C HIS A 531 -4.42 -36.53 13.85
N PRO A 532 -3.18 -36.60 14.39
CA PRO A 532 -1.99 -36.18 13.67
C PRO A 532 -1.68 -36.99 12.41
N GLU A 533 -2.22 -38.21 12.34
CA GLU A 533 -2.15 -39.12 11.17
C GLU A 533 -2.92 -38.58 9.95
N HIS A 534 -3.88 -37.68 10.16
CA HIS A 534 -4.71 -37.11 9.11
C HIS A 534 -4.13 -35.84 8.50
N ILE A 535 -2.99 -35.33 8.99
CA ILE A 535 -2.34 -34.13 8.43
C ILE A 535 -1.79 -34.46 7.03
N PRO A 536 -2.32 -33.85 5.96
CA PRO A 536 -2.01 -34.28 4.58
C PRO A 536 -0.55 -34.12 4.18
N TRP A 537 0.13 -33.12 4.75
CA TRP A 537 1.50 -32.78 4.36
C TRP A 537 2.56 -33.77 4.91
N LYS A 538 2.38 -34.31 6.10
CA LYS A 538 3.36 -35.23 6.71
C LYS A 538 3.61 -36.51 5.89
N ASN A 539 2.74 -36.82 4.95
CA ASN A 539 2.83 -38.03 4.13
C ASN A 539 3.40 -37.82 2.73
N LYS A 540 3.80 -36.59 2.36
CA LYS A 540 4.48 -36.35 1.10
C LYS A 540 5.98 -36.62 1.26
N PRO A 541 6.61 -37.38 0.34
CA PRO A 541 8.08 -37.52 0.35
C PRO A 541 8.70 -36.15 0.17
N GLN A 542 9.55 -35.76 1.12
CA GLN A 542 10.42 -34.60 0.95
C GLN A 542 11.32 -34.89 -0.26
N ASN A 543 11.00 -34.33 -1.40
CA ASN A 543 11.93 -34.33 -2.53
C ASN A 543 13.14 -33.49 -2.09
N LYS A 544 14.23 -34.20 -1.82
CA LYS A 544 15.55 -33.64 -1.51
C LYS A 544 16.14 -32.96 -2.74
#